data_3caf222912001f7cdde6fb9aba9d28b8
#
_entry.id   3caf222912001f7cdde6fb9aba9d28b8
#
_cell.length_a   1.000
_cell.length_b   1.000
_cell.length_c   1.000
_cell.angle_alpha   90.00
_cell.angle_beta   90.00
_cell.angle_gamma   90.00
#
_symmetry.space_group_name_H-M   'P 1'
#
loop_
_entity.id
_entity.type
_entity.pdbx_description
1 polymer ?
#
loop_
_entity_poly.entity_id
_entity_poly.type
_entity_poly.pdbx_seq_one_letter_code
_entity_poly.pdbx_strand_id
1 'polypeptide(L)'
;MGGIGKAIAVWLALAAPVQAQEPVQAQEVVIAALGDSLTAGYGLPRGQGLVPQLQDWLDGRGHDVRLINAGVSGDTTAGGLARVDWTLGDDVDGMIVALGGNDLLRGIDPGVSRANLDGILSAADAAGVEVLVIGMRAFNNFGEEYQAAYDAMYPELAEAHGALFHEDFLGAISGMDTSGQEGFLPRYIQADGLHPNAAGVARIVEDIGPAVEALIQRAGQP
;
A
#
# COMPACT_ATOMS: atom_id res chain seq x y z
N MET A 1 -70.27 -46.98 39.02
CA MET A 1 -69.07 -47.49 38.33
C MET A 1 -68.54 -46.40 37.41
N GLY A 2 -67.55 -45.73 37.85
CA GLY A 2 -66.99 -44.54 37.15
C GLY A 2 -65.86 -44.90 36.17
N GLY A 3 -65.99 -44.42 34.99
CA GLY A 3 -64.93 -44.47 33.95
C GLY A 3 -64.20 -43.16 33.87
N ILE A 4 -62.94 -43.15 34.26
CA ILE A 4 -62.04 -41.98 34.17
C ILE A 4 -61.44 -41.98 32.77
N GLY A 5 -61.85 -41.04 31.91
CA GLY A 5 -61.27 -40.79 30.63
C GLY A 5 -59.95 -39.97 30.78
N LYS A 6 -58.84 -40.57 30.44
CA LYS A 6 -57.54 -39.86 30.36
C LYS A 6 -57.46 -39.06 29.06
N ALA A 7 -57.44 -37.73 29.15
CA ALA A 7 -57.12 -36.88 28.05
C ALA A 7 -55.59 -36.86 27.80
N ILE A 8 -55.17 -37.24 26.60
CA ILE A 8 -53.77 -37.15 26.13
C ILE A 8 -53.62 -35.80 25.48
N ALA A 9 -52.86 -34.88 26.09
CA ALA A 9 -52.47 -33.63 25.51
C ALA A 9 -51.31 -33.86 24.51
N VAL A 10 -51.56 -33.68 23.23
CA VAL A 10 -50.53 -33.70 22.15
C VAL A 10 -49.91 -32.32 22.06
N TRP A 11 -48.63 -32.19 22.44
CA TRP A 11 -47.86 -30.98 22.23
C TRP A 11 -47.34 -30.97 20.78
N LEU A 12 -47.88 -30.11 19.91
CA LEU A 12 -47.27 -29.80 18.63
C LEU A 12 -46.12 -28.83 18.88
N ALA A 13 -44.89 -29.31 18.73
CA ALA A 13 -43.70 -28.44 18.67
C ALA A 13 -43.67 -27.73 17.31
N LEU A 14 -43.96 -26.44 17.28
CA LEU A 14 -43.73 -25.59 16.13
C LEU A 14 -42.20 -25.41 15.97
N ALA A 15 -41.60 -26.07 14.97
CA ALA A 15 -40.24 -25.79 14.56
C ALA A 15 -40.24 -24.44 13.84
N ALA A 16 -39.57 -23.45 14.45
CA ALA A 16 -39.29 -22.16 13.78
C ALA A 16 -38.32 -22.40 12.62
N PRO A 17 -38.54 -21.77 11.47
CA PRO A 17 -37.59 -21.88 10.36
C PRO A 17 -36.24 -21.25 10.78
N VAL A 18 -35.17 -22.01 10.67
CA VAL A 18 -33.80 -21.51 10.76
C VAL A 18 -33.60 -20.65 9.49
N GLN A 19 -33.60 -19.33 9.65
CA GLN A 19 -33.18 -18.43 8.58
C GLN A 19 -31.69 -18.67 8.35
N ALA A 20 -31.34 -19.20 7.19
CA ALA A 20 -29.97 -19.21 6.70
C ALA A 20 -29.54 -17.73 6.57
N GLN A 21 -28.56 -17.31 7.39
CA GLN A 21 -27.89 -16.03 7.16
C GLN A 21 -27.24 -16.12 5.78
N GLU A 22 -27.62 -15.20 4.89
CA GLU A 22 -26.89 -15.03 3.63
C GLU A 22 -25.43 -14.72 3.97
N PRO A 23 -24.46 -15.31 3.24
CA PRO A 23 -23.07 -14.99 3.44
C PRO A 23 -22.91 -13.47 3.25
N VAL A 24 -22.38 -12.79 4.26
CA VAL A 24 -21.93 -11.41 4.13
C VAL A 24 -20.89 -11.44 3.01
N GLN A 25 -21.23 -10.89 1.84
CA GLN A 25 -20.24 -10.70 0.79
C GLN A 25 -19.14 -9.82 1.39
N ALA A 26 -17.89 -10.32 1.38
CA ALA A 26 -16.76 -9.51 1.72
C ALA A 26 -16.78 -8.29 0.78
N GLN A 27 -16.78 -7.10 1.34
CA GLN A 27 -16.73 -5.87 0.56
C GLN A 27 -15.35 -5.78 -0.10
N GLU A 28 -15.31 -5.42 -1.38
CA GLU A 28 -14.06 -5.14 -2.09
C GLU A 28 -13.26 -4.08 -1.31
N VAL A 29 -12.00 -4.38 -0.98
CA VAL A 29 -11.11 -3.44 -0.30
C VAL A 29 -10.53 -2.47 -1.32
N VAL A 30 -10.58 -1.18 -1.07
CA VAL A 30 -10.06 -0.14 -1.97
C VAL A 30 -8.80 0.47 -1.41
N ILE A 31 -7.70 0.36 -2.15
CA ILE A 31 -6.40 0.90 -1.73
C ILE A 31 -5.90 1.94 -2.73
N ALA A 32 -5.64 3.16 -2.26
CA ALA A 32 -5.03 4.21 -3.04
C ALA A 32 -3.50 4.18 -2.93
N ALA A 33 -2.80 4.16 -4.06
CA ALA A 33 -1.34 4.25 -4.11
C ALA A 33 -0.91 5.72 -4.36
N LEU A 34 -0.66 6.45 -3.28
CA LEU A 34 -0.13 7.82 -3.30
C LEU A 34 1.38 7.78 -3.52
N GLY A 35 1.85 8.35 -4.62
CA GLY A 35 3.27 8.32 -4.96
C GLY A 35 3.66 9.26 -6.10
N ASP A 36 4.86 9.07 -6.59
CA ASP A 36 5.44 9.86 -7.67
C ASP A 36 5.48 9.11 -9.02
N SER A 37 6.52 9.28 -9.82
CA SER A 37 6.73 8.62 -11.12
C SER A 37 6.85 7.10 -11.01
N LEU A 38 7.36 6.58 -9.90
CA LEU A 38 7.49 5.14 -9.66
C LEU A 38 6.11 4.49 -9.55
N THR A 39 5.21 5.14 -8.84
CA THR A 39 3.81 4.71 -8.69
C THR A 39 3.01 4.95 -9.96
N ALA A 40 3.19 6.11 -10.60
CA ALA A 40 2.52 6.46 -11.86
C ALA A 40 2.83 5.49 -13.01
N GLY A 41 4.00 4.83 -12.98
CA GLY A 41 4.48 3.96 -14.05
C GLY A 41 5.11 4.74 -15.21
N TYR A 42 5.88 5.81 -14.87
CA TYR A 42 6.52 6.68 -15.86
C TYR A 42 7.36 5.89 -16.88
N GLY A 43 7.20 6.25 -18.17
CA GLY A 43 7.94 5.66 -19.27
C GLY A 43 7.52 4.24 -19.65
N LEU A 44 6.57 3.63 -18.95
CA LEU A 44 6.12 2.25 -19.20
C LEU A 44 4.82 2.22 -20.02
N PRO A 45 4.65 1.19 -20.87
CA PRO A 45 3.37 0.92 -21.49
C PRO A 45 2.27 0.69 -20.44
N ARG A 46 1.02 0.98 -20.83
CA ARG A 46 -0.14 0.70 -19.98
C ARG A 46 -0.14 -0.79 -19.56
N GLY A 47 -0.36 -1.06 -18.28
CA GLY A 47 -0.33 -2.41 -17.72
C GLY A 47 1.05 -2.88 -17.22
N GLN A 48 2.15 -2.13 -17.47
CA GLN A 48 3.49 -2.52 -17.05
C GLN A 48 4.05 -1.69 -15.88
N GLY A 49 3.30 -0.71 -15.38
CA GLY A 49 3.64 0.07 -14.19
C GLY A 49 3.37 -0.68 -12.89
N LEU A 50 3.71 -0.03 -11.77
CA LEU A 50 3.56 -0.61 -10.43
C LEU A 50 2.12 -1.06 -10.15
N VAL A 51 1.16 -0.14 -10.23
CA VAL A 51 -0.21 -0.41 -9.80
C VAL A 51 -0.87 -1.53 -10.60
N PRO A 52 -0.83 -1.57 -11.95
CA PRO A 52 -1.41 -2.69 -12.68
C PRO A 52 -0.70 -4.03 -12.43
N GLN A 53 0.64 -4.06 -12.30
CA GLN A 53 1.33 -5.31 -11.99
C GLN A 53 1.03 -5.79 -10.56
N LEU A 54 0.91 -4.89 -9.60
CA LEU A 54 0.52 -5.22 -8.23
C LEU A 54 -0.93 -5.71 -8.18
N GLN A 55 -1.85 -5.11 -8.95
CA GLN A 55 -3.22 -5.59 -9.08
C GLN A 55 -3.24 -7.03 -9.61
N ASP A 56 -2.56 -7.31 -10.73
CA ASP A 56 -2.47 -8.65 -11.31
C ASP A 56 -1.87 -9.67 -10.32
N TRP A 57 -0.90 -9.24 -9.51
CA TRP A 57 -0.26 -10.07 -8.49
C TRP A 57 -1.22 -10.42 -7.35
N LEU A 58 -2.04 -9.46 -6.90
CA LEU A 58 -3.05 -9.65 -5.86
C LEU A 58 -4.23 -10.49 -6.36
N ASP A 59 -4.71 -10.22 -7.56
CA ASP A 59 -5.78 -11.00 -8.22
C ASP A 59 -5.37 -12.47 -8.37
N GLY A 60 -4.11 -12.72 -8.76
CA GLY A 60 -3.55 -14.06 -8.87
C GLY A 60 -3.48 -14.82 -7.53
N ARG A 61 -3.59 -14.12 -6.41
CA ARG A 61 -3.65 -14.67 -5.04
C ARG A 61 -5.07 -14.73 -4.46
N GLY A 62 -6.05 -14.25 -5.22
CA GLY A 62 -7.47 -14.31 -4.86
C GLY A 62 -7.92 -13.23 -3.89
N HIS A 63 -7.19 -12.10 -3.81
CA HIS A 63 -7.64 -10.94 -3.06
C HIS A 63 -8.75 -10.19 -3.82
N ASP A 64 -9.82 -9.84 -3.12
CA ASP A 64 -10.88 -8.97 -3.63
C ASP A 64 -10.52 -7.52 -3.26
N VAL A 65 -9.69 -6.90 -4.10
CA VAL A 65 -9.13 -5.57 -3.86
C VAL A 65 -9.07 -4.77 -5.15
N ARG A 66 -9.30 -3.48 -5.04
CA ARG A 66 -9.16 -2.52 -6.13
C ARG A 66 -8.08 -1.50 -5.80
N LEU A 67 -7.04 -1.42 -6.64
CA LEU A 67 -5.98 -0.45 -6.51
C LEU A 67 -6.27 0.81 -7.33
N ILE A 68 -6.13 1.98 -6.70
CA ILE A 68 -6.23 3.29 -7.35
C ILE A 68 -4.82 3.84 -7.54
N ASN A 69 -4.45 4.14 -8.79
CA ASN A 69 -3.18 4.81 -9.08
C ASN A 69 -3.32 6.32 -8.82
N ALA A 70 -2.79 6.76 -7.70
CA ALA A 70 -2.65 8.16 -7.32
C ALA A 70 -1.20 8.65 -7.42
N GLY A 71 -0.40 8.08 -8.33
CA GLY A 71 0.97 8.53 -8.64
C GLY A 71 0.97 9.74 -9.55
N VAL A 72 1.81 10.74 -9.23
CA VAL A 72 2.04 11.93 -10.06
C VAL A 72 3.54 12.10 -10.31
N SER A 73 3.96 11.96 -11.58
CA SER A 73 5.38 12.04 -11.92
C SER A 73 5.99 13.38 -11.52
N GLY A 74 7.11 13.32 -10.82
CA GLY A 74 7.81 14.51 -10.32
C GLY A 74 7.32 15.03 -8.97
N ASP A 75 6.30 14.41 -8.37
CA ASP A 75 5.81 14.83 -7.06
C ASP A 75 6.88 14.65 -5.97
N THR A 76 6.92 15.63 -5.08
CA THR A 76 7.63 15.59 -3.80
C THR A 76 6.67 15.21 -2.68
N THR A 77 7.19 15.06 -1.48
CA THR A 77 6.36 14.90 -0.27
C THR A 77 5.38 16.07 -0.10
N ALA A 78 5.80 17.31 -0.44
CA ALA A 78 4.92 18.49 -0.42
C ALA A 78 3.79 18.41 -1.45
N GLY A 79 4.07 17.88 -2.67
CA GLY A 79 3.05 17.66 -3.69
C GLY A 79 2.04 16.61 -3.25
N GLY A 80 2.50 15.51 -2.65
CA GLY A 80 1.64 14.48 -2.06
C GLY A 80 0.74 15.04 -0.96
N LEU A 81 1.30 15.81 -0.04
CA LEU A 81 0.54 16.45 1.04
C LEU A 81 -0.55 17.39 0.50
N ALA A 82 -0.25 18.16 -0.54
CA ALA A 82 -1.21 19.09 -1.14
C ALA A 82 -2.45 18.43 -1.77
N ARG A 83 -2.39 17.10 -2.02
CA ARG A 83 -3.46 16.34 -2.68
C ARG A 83 -3.92 15.09 -1.90
N VAL A 84 -3.44 14.90 -0.67
CA VAL A 84 -3.80 13.73 0.13
C VAL A 84 -5.30 13.64 0.36
N ASP A 85 -5.97 14.73 0.66
CA ASP A 85 -7.43 14.77 0.87
C ASP A 85 -8.21 14.31 -0.37
N TRP A 86 -7.69 14.59 -1.56
CA TRP A 86 -8.25 14.09 -2.82
C TRP A 86 -8.02 12.59 -3.02
N THR A 87 -6.91 12.08 -2.47
CA THR A 87 -6.56 10.65 -2.55
C THR A 87 -7.40 9.83 -1.57
N LEU A 88 -7.73 10.42 -0.42
CA LEU A 88 -8.56 9.83 0.63
C LEU A 88 -10.04 10.03 0.31
N GLY A 89 -10.51 9.48 -0.84
CA GLY A 89 -11.92 9.49 -1.19
C GLY A 89 -12.77 8.64 -0.23
N ASP A 90 -14.09 8.85 -0.23
CA ASP A 90 -15.04 8.20 0.69
C ASP A 90 -15.03 6.66 0.60
N ASP A 91 -14.49 6.09 -0.47
CA ASP A 91 -14.43 4.66 -0.74
C ASP A 91 -13.02 4.05 -0.52
N VAL A 92 -12.06 4.80 0.02
CA VAL A 92 -10.68 4.33 0.25
C VAL A 92 -10.55 3.74 1.65
N ASP A 93 -10.24 2.46 1.72
CA ASP A 93 -10.04 1.71 2.97
C ASP A 93 -8.57 1.69 3.42
N GLY A 94 -7.63 1.77 2.47
CA GLY A 94 -6.20 1.76 2.74
C GLY A 94 -5.40 2.63 1.77
N MET A 95 -4.22 3.07 2.20
CA MET A 95 -3.34 3.89 1.39
C MET A 95 -1.89 3.39 1.43
N ILE A 96 -1.28 3.25 0.26
CA ILE A 96 0.17 3.08 0.12
C ILE A 96 0.77 4.47 -0.07
N VAL A 97 1.78 4.83 0.74
CA VAL A 97 2.54 6.08 0.61
C VAL A 97 3.95 5.78 0.16
N ALA A 98 4.28 6.14 -1.08
CA ALA A 98 5.59 5.95 -1.71
C ALA A 98 6.09 7.28 -2.31
N LEU A 99 6.58 8.15 -1.45
CA LEU A 99 7.03 9.52 -1.76
C LEU A 99 8.38 9.81 -1.10
N GLY A 100 9.10 10.78 -1.67
CA GLY A 100 10.38 11.27 -1.17
C GLY A 100 11.51 11.16 -2.19
N GLY A 101 11.40 10.28 -3.19
CA GLY A 101 12.42 10.15 -4.24
C GLY A 101 12.78 11.48 -4.90
N ASN A 102 11.79 12.31 -5.21
CA ASN A 102 12.01 13.63 -5.77
C ASN A 102 12.57 14.65 -4.78
N ASP A 103 12.26 14.50 -3.49
CA ASP A 103 12.87 15.30 -2.42
C ASP A 103 14.37 15.02 -2.35
N LEU A 104 14.74 13.72 -2.34
CA LEU A 104 16.14 13.28 -2.37
C LEU A 104 16.88 13.79 -3.60
N LEU A 105 16.32 13.63 -4.80
CA LEU A 105 16.93 14.09 -6.05
C LEU A 105 17.18 15.61 -6.08
N ARG A 106 16.34 16.37 -5.38
CA ARG A 106 16.44 17.85 -5.30
C ARG A 106 17.19 18.35 -4.08
N GLY A 107 17.66 17.45 -3.19
CA GLY A 107 18.35 17.81 -1.95
C GLY A 107 17.47 18.61 -1.00
N ILE A 108 16.17 18.35 -0.97
CA ILE A 108 15.24 18.95 -0.01
C ILE A 108 15.63 18.47 1.39
N ASP A 109 15.62 19.40 2.36
CA ASP A 109 15.95 19.09 3.76
C ASP A 109 15.07 17.93 4.29
N PRO A 110 15.64 16.88 4.88
CA PRO A 110 14.90 15.73 5.39
C PRO A 110 13.83 16.11 6.42
N GLY A 111 14.04 17.17 7.21
CA GLY A 111 13.05 17.67 8.16
C GLY A 111 11.80 18.22 7.48
N VAL A 112 11.94 18.82 6.27
CA VAL A 112 10.81 19.27 5.46
C VAL A 112 10.05 18.06 4.90
N SER A 113 10.75 17.10 4.32
CA SER A 113 10.15 15.86 3.81
C SER A 113 9.42 15.09 4.91
N ARG A 114 10.03 14.98 6.09
CA ARG A 114 9.44 14.38 7.29
C ARG A 114 8.13 15.05 7.68
N ALA A 115 8.12 16.40 7.78
CA ALA A 115 6.92 17.14 8.16
C ALA A 115 5.78 16.95 7.15
N ASN A 116 6.09 16.87 5.86
CA ASN A 116 5.10 16.60 4.82
C ASN A 116 4.53 15.18 4.92
N LEU A 117 5.38 14.16 5.12
CA LEU A 117 4.95 12.78 5.32
C LEU A 117 4.10 12.64 6.59
N ASP A 118 4.50 13.28 7.70
CA ASP A 118 3.72 13.32 8.94
C ASP A 118 2.32 13.91 8.71
N GLY A 119 2.24 14.99 7.92
CA GLY A 119 0.96 15.58 7.51
C GLY A 119 0.08 14.64 6.68
N ILE A 120 0.69 13.86 5.75
CA ILE A 120 -0.01 12.84 4.95
C ILE A 120 -0.57 11.75 5.86
N LEU A 121 0.24 11.23 6.78
CA LEU A 121 -0.17 10.18 7.70
C LEU A 121 -1.24 10.66 8.66
N SER A 122 -1.12 11.90 9.19
CA SER A 122 -2.15 12.53 10.01
C SER A 122 -3.49 12.69 9.29
N ALA A 123 -3.48 13.00 7.99
CA ALA A 123 -4.71 13.07 7.19
C ALA A 123 -5.36 11.68 7.05
N ALA A 124 -4.56 10.63 6.83
CA ALA A 124 -5.05 9.25 6.77
C ALA A 124 -5.65 8.80 8.12
N ASP A 125 -4.96 9.08 9.24
CA ASP A 125 -5.46 8.80 10.59
C ASP A 125 -6.81 9.48 10.85
N ALA A 126 -6.94 10.75 10.45
CA ALA A 126 -8.19 11.49 10.60
C ALA A 126 -9.34 10.94 9.76
N ALA A 127 -9.03 10.33 8.62
CA ALA A 127 -9.98 9.64 7.74
C ALA A 127 -10.26 8.19 8.17
N GLY A 128 -9.51 7.63 9.11
CA GLY A 128 -9.61 6.23 9.52
C GLY A 128 -9.09 5.25 8.48
N VAL A 129 -8.16 5.69 7.62
CA VAL A 129 -7.59 4.91 6.52
C VAL A 129 -6.28 4.26 6.96
N GLU A 130 -6.17 2.95 6.83
CA GLU A 130 -4.96 2.20 7.14
C GLU A 130 -3.83 2.50 6.15
N VAL A 131 -2.59 2.62 6.62
CA VAL A 131 -1.46 3.04 5.78
C VAL A 131 -0.33 2.02 5.77
N LEU A 132 0.25 1.83 4.56
CA LEU A 132 1.56 1.23 4.34
C LEU A 132 2.52 2.32 3.84
N VAL A 133 3.53 2.64 4.64
CA VAL A 133 4.64 3.51 4.24
C VAL A 133 5.70 2.67 3.55
N ILE A 134 6.07 3.05 2.33
CA ILE A 134 7.19 2.46 1.61
C ILE A 134 8.34 3.45 1.63
N GLY A 135 9.43 3.08 2.30
CA GLY A 135 10.63 3.90 2.42
C GLY A 135 11.42 4.01 1.12
N MET A 136 12.33 4.96 1.10
CA MET A 136 13.38 5.09 0.09
C MET A 136 14.70 5.34 0.79
N ARG A 137 15.77 4.76 0.27
CA ARG A 137 17.11 4.96 0.84
C ARG A 137 17.84 6.11 0.15
N ALA A 138 18.45 6.97 0.96
CA ALA A 138 19.26 8.05 0.44
C ALA A 138 20.63 7.56 -0.04
N PHE A 139 21.12 8.17 -1.11
CA PHE A 139 22.51 8.04 -1.52
C PHE A 139 23.37 8.98 -0.67
N ASN A 140 24.66 8.61 -0.46
CA ASN A 140 25.59 9.41 0.33
C ASN A 140 26.16 10.62 -0.45
N ASN A 141 25.37 11.27 -1.29
CA ASN A 141 25.76 12.43 -2.09
C ASN A 141 25.54 13.77 -1.37
N PHE A 142 24.71 13.79 -0.30
CA PHE A 142 24.44 14.98 0.53
C PHE A 142 25.10 14.89 1.91
N GLY A 143 25.92 13.85 2.18
CA GLY A 143 26.60 13.60 3.43
C GLY A 143 25.83 12.68 4.39
N GLU A 144 26.60 12.14 5.37
CA GLU A 144 26.11 11.13 6.29
C GLU A 144 24.95 11.61 7.18
N GLU A 145 24.99 12.87 7.62
CA GLU A 145 23.94 13.45 8.45
C GLU A 145 22.61 13.54 7.70
N TYR A 146 22.65 13.99 6.44
CA TYR A 146 21.46 14.00 5.56
C TYR A 146 20.92 12.60 5.35
N GLN A 147 21.79 11.65 4.98
CA GLN A 147 21.42 10.26 4.75
C GLN A 147 20.75 9.65 5.99
N ALA A 148 21.37 9.79 7.16
CA ALA A 148 20.84 9.26 8.41
C ALA A 148 19.45 9.84 8.74
N ALA A 149 19.28 11.16 8.60
CA ALA A 149 17.99 11.82 8.85
C ALA A 149 16.92 11.40 7.84
N TYR A 150 17.31 11.25 6.56
CA TYR A 150 16.38 10.84 5.50
C TYR A 150 15.92 9.38 5.67
N ASP A 151 16.86 8.45 5.91
CA ASP A 151 16.53 7.04 6.06
C ASP A 151 15.72 6.75 7.34
N ALA A 152 15.97 7.53 8.42
CA ALA A 152 15.26 7.36 9.69
C ALA A 152 13.80 7.85 9.66
N MET A 153 13.46 8.82 8.79
CA MET A 153 12.12 9.44 8.84
C MET A 153 10.98 8.45 8.55
N TYR A 154 11.17 7.47 7.66
CA TYR A 154 10.12 6.53 7.28
C TYR A 154 9.74 5.55 8.39
N PRO A 155 10.66 4.78 8.99
CA PRO A 155 10.31 3.86 10.07
C PRO A 155 9.81 4.59 11.31
N GLU A 156 10.38 5.76 11.65
CA GLU A 156 9.95 6.55 12.80
C GLU A 156 8.53 7.10 12.63
N LEU A 157 8.17 7.56 11.44
CA LEU A 157 6.82 8.02 11.15
C LEU A 157 5.83 6.86 11.10
N ALA A 158 6.21 5.73 10.49
CA ALA A 158 5.36 4.55 10.48
C ALA A 158 5.06 4.07 11.91
N GLU A 159 6.07 4.05 12.80
CA GLU A 159 5.88 3.71 14.22
C GLU A 159 4.97 4.72 14.93
N ALA A 160 5.19 6.02 14.72
CA ALA A 160 4.43 7.07 15.37
C ALA A 160 2.93 7.05 15.03
N HIS A 161 2.59 6.67 13.78
CA HIS A 161 1.22 6.57 13.28
C HIS A 161 0.64 5.15 13.31
N GLY A 162 1.39 4.14 13.81
CA GLY A 162 0.96 2.74 13.81
C GLY A 162 0.80 2.14 12.40
N ALA A 163 1.37 2.79 11.38
CA ALA A 163 1.31 2.36 9.99
C ALA A 163 2.19 1.12 9.74
N LEU A 164 1.86 0.36 8.70
CA LEU A 164 2.76 -0.67 8.17
C LEU A 164 3.97 -0.01 7.51
N PHE A 165 5.10 -0.70 7.53
CA PHE A 165 6.34 -0.19 6.94
C PHE A 165 7.03 -1.22 6.06
N HIS A 166 7.44 -0.81 4.86
CA HIS A 166 8.36 -1.53 3.99
C HIS A 166 9.62 -0.69 3.77
N GLU A 167 10.80 -1.31 3.91
CA GLU A 167 12.06 -0.61 4.13
C GLU A 167 12.53 0.22 2.92
N ASP A 168 12.45 -0.33 1.69
CA ASP A 168 13.02 0.31 0.49
C ASP A 168 12.25 -0.06 -0.78
N PHE A 169 11.65 0.93 -1.41
CA PHE A 169 10.90 0.74 -2.67
C PHE A 169 11.74 0.07 -3.77
N LEU A 170 13.01 0.39 -3.86
CA LEU A 170 13.93 -0.14 -4.88
C LEU A 170 14.77 -1.31 -4.37
N GLY A 171 14.57 -1.76 -3.13
CA GLY A 171 15.39 -2.77 -2.46
C GLY A 171 15.57 -4.05 -3.26
N ALA A 172 14.49 -4.54 -3.87
CA ALA A 172 14.50 -5.76 -4.68
C ALA A 172 15.39 -5.70 -5.94
N ILE A 173 15.73 -4.49 -6.40
CA ILE A 173 16.55 -4.28 -7.60
C ILE A 173 17.89 -3.59 -7.30
N SER A 174 18.02 -2.86 -6.19
CA SER A 174 19.25 -2.18 -5.76
C SER A 174 20.19 -3.09 -4.98
N GLY A 175 19.66 -4.06 -4.24
CA GLY A 175 20.43 -5.02 -3.46
C GLY A 175 21.11 -6.15 -4.24
N MET A 176 20.85 -6.25 -5.55
CA MET A 176 21.55 -7.19 -6.41
C MET A 176 22.92 -6.60 -6.75
N ASP A 177 23.94 -7.28 -6.27
CA ASP A 177 25.36 -7.06 -6.43
C ASP A 177 25.79 -5.93 -7.38
N THR A 178 26.13 -4.79 -6.81
CA THR A 178 26.75 -3.65 -7.48
C THR A 178 28.24 -3.90 -7.76
N SER A 179 28.72 -5.14 -7.64
CA SER A 179 30.11 -5.54 -7.84
C SER A 179 30.60 -5.43 -9.28
N GLY A 180 30.07 -4.44 -10.06
CA GLY A 180 30.64 -4.05 -11.34
C GLY A 180 30.30 -4.96 -12.51
N GLN A 181 29.23 -5.76 -12.46
CA GLN A 181 28.77 -6.48 -13.64
C GLN A 181 28.17 -5.47 -14.65
N GLU A 182 28.88 -5.26 -15.74
CA GLU A 182 28.35 -4.60 -16.95
C GLU A 182 27.03 -5.26 -17.34
N GLY A 183 25.91 -4.48 -17.31
CA GLY A 183 24.60 -4.93 -17.74
C GLY A 183 23.52 -5.01 -16.64
N PHE A 184 23.82 -4.67 -15.38
CA PHE A 184 22.80 -4.70 -14.33
C PHE A 184 21.72 -3.61 -14.51
N LEU A 185 22.12 -2.34 -14.74
CA LEU A 185 21.16 -1.26 -14.97
C LEU A 185 20.22 -1.54 -16.14
N PRO A 186 20.68 -2.01 -17.34
CA PRO A 186 19.80 -2.31 -18.45
C PRO A 186 18.80 -3.42 -18.20
N ARG A 187 19.01 -4.28 -17.19
CA ARG A 187 18.10 -5.39 -16.91
C ARG A 187 16.82 -4.97 -16.19
N TYR A 188 16.91 -4.01 -15.25
CA TYR A 188 15.80 -3.64 -14.36
C TYR A 188 15.44 -2.15 -14.41
N ILE A 189 16.30 -1.33 -14.98
CA ILE A 189 16.16 0.13 -15.08
C ILE A 189 15.97 0.51 -16.55
N GLN A 190 15.18 1.56 -16.79
CA GLN A 190 14.99 2.16 -18.11
C GLN A 190 16.27 2.87 -18.60
N ALA A 191 16.29 3.29 -19.85
CA ALA A 191 17.44 3.97 -20.45
C ALA A 191 17.78 5.32 -19.78
N ASP A 192 16.87 5.88 -19.00
CA ASP A 192 17.09 7.12 -18.23
C ASP A 192 17.97 6.92 -16.99
N GLY A 193 18.27 5.67 -16.63
CA GLY A 193 19.11 5.34 -15.48
C GLY A 193 18.46 5.55 -14.11
N LEU A 194 17.15 5.84 -14.06
CA LEU A 194 16.44 6.22 -12.85
C LEU A 194 15.22 5.34 -12.59
N HIS A 195 14.35 5.17 -13.58
CA HIS A 195 13.08 4.49 -13.40
C HIS A 195 13.18 3.00 -13.70
N PRO A 196 12.53 2.12 -12.90
CA PRO A 196 12.43 0.71 -13.21
C PRO A 196 11.77 0.46 -14.56
N ASN A 197 12.27 -0.52 -15.31
CA ASN A 197 11.56 -1.06 -16.45
C ASN A 197 10.52 -2.11 -15.99
N ALA A 198 9.73 -2.68 -16.91
CA ALA A 198 8.67 -3.64 -16.55
C ALA A 198 9.17 -4.84 -15.73
N ALA A 199 10.38 -5.35 -16.02
CA ALA A 199 10.99 -6.44 -15.26
C ALA A 199 11.45 -5.99 -13.85
N GLY A 200 11.93 -4.74 -13.72
CA GLY A 200 12.24 -4.14 -12.43
C GLY A 200 10.98 -3.95 -11.58
N VAL A 201 9.90 -3.47 -12.19
CA VAL A 201 8.60 -3.35 -11.50
C VAL A 201 8.09 -4.70 -11.02
N ALA A 202 8.20 -5.76 -11.83
CA ALA A 202 7.79 -7.11 -11.42
C ALA A 202 8.54 -7.58 -10.16
N ARG A 203 9.85 -7.28 -10.06
CA ARG A 203 10.66 -7.61 -8.87
C ARG A 203 10.23 -6.80 -7.64
N ILE A 204 9.96 -5.52 -7.84
CA ILE A 204 9.46 -4.65 -6.77
C ILE A 204 8.10 -5.15 -6.27
N VAL A 205 7.20 -5.52 -7.15
CA VAL A 205 5.88 -6.08 -6.79
C VAL A 205 5.99 -7.35 -5.98
N GLU A 206 6.90 -8.27 -6.34
CA GLU A 206 7.18 -9.49 -5.56
C GLU A 206 7.66 -9.17 -4.14
N ASP A 207 8.43 -8.09 -3.97
CA ASP A 207 9.03 -7.67 -2.71
C ASP A 207 8.03 -6.94 -1.79
N ILE A 208 7.29 -5.96 -2.33
CA ILE A 208 6.32 -5.17 -1.56
C ILE A 208 4.98 -5.89 -1.37
N GLY A 209 4.64 -6.83 -2.24
CA GLY A 209 3.34 -7.53 -2.26
C GLY A 209 2.91 -8.06 -0.90
N PRO A 210 3.76 -8.78 -0.14
CA PRO A 210 3.41 -9.26 1.20
C PRO A 210 3.04 -8.15 2.19
N ALA A 211 3.65 -6.96 2.09
CA ALA A 211 3.29 -5.82 2.92
C ALA A 211 1.93 -5.22 2.51
N VAL A 212 1.62 -5.26 1.20
CA VAL A 212 0.30 -4.85 0.71
C VAL A 212 -0.79 -5.85 1.11
N GLU A 213 -0.52 -7.16 1.12
CA GLU A 213 -1.45 -8.17 1.68
C GLU A 213 -1.75 -7.88 3.16
N ALA A 214 -0.75 -7.48 3.95
CA ALA A 214 -0.95 -7.09 5.34
C ALA A 214 -1.81 -5.81 5.46
N LEU A 215 -1.65 -4.85 4.53
CA LEU A 215 -2.50 -3.66 4.47
C LEU A 215 -3.95 -4.03 4.15
N ILE A 216 -4.18 -4.90 3.16
CA ILE A 216 -5.52 -5.39 2.81
C ILE A 216 -6.20 -6.04 4.03
N GLN A 217 -5.47 -6.85 4.78
CA GLN A 217 -6.00 -7.50 5.98
C GLN A 217 -6.39 -6.50 7.07
N ARG A 218 -5.64 -5.39 7.25
CA ARG A 218 -6.00 -4.34 8.21
C ARG A 218 -7.21 -3.54 7.73
N ALA A 219 -7.18 -3.08 6.49
CA ALA A 219 -8.23 -2.26 5.88
C ALA A 219 -9.57 -3.00 5.76
N GLY A 220 -9.56 -4.31 5.58
CA GLY A 220 -10.77 -5.14 5.50
C GLY A 220 -11.35 -5.57 6.87
N GLN A 221 -10.82 -5.09 7.98
CA GLN A 221 -11.39 -5.36 9.32
C GLN A 221 -12.48 -4.34 9.64
N PRO A 222 -13.66 -4.80 10.08
CA PRO A 222 -14.78 -3.92 10.44
C PRO A 222 -14.53 -3.15 11.75
#